data_7b2c16d49fdec400142718768d3d6cd3
#
_entry.id   7b2c16d49fdec400142718768d3d6cd3
#
_cell.length_a   1.000
_cell.length_b   1.000
_cell.length_c   1.000
_cell.angle_alpha   90.00
_cell.angle_beta   90.00
_cell.angle_gamma   90.00
#
_symmetry.space_group_name_H-M   'P 1'
#
loop_
_entity.id
_entity.type
_entity.pdbx_description
1 polymer ?
#
loop_
_entity_poly.entity_id
_entity_poly.type
_entity_poly.pdbx_seq_one_letter_code
_entity_poly.pdbx_strand_id
1 'polypeptide(L)'
;MEETIRFELNGKKTEMLLDPNQTLLWVLRYKCGLTGTKYGCGMGFCGACTVLLEQEPVRSCTLPVSDAANKKIVTIEGLASNGNLHPVQKAFMEHDALQCGYCTPGMIINAVGLLLKNPEPSQQDIIKGMEGNLCRCGAHVRIIKAIQTAGEEMKGGK
;
A
#
# COMPACT_ATOMS: atom_id res chain seq x y z
N MET A 1 11.57 8.84 -24.54
CA MET A 1 11.90 7.59 -25.24
C MET A 1 11.58 6.45 -24.30
N GLU A 2 11.03 5.36 -24.81
CA GLU A 2 10.80 4.17 -23.99
C GLU A 2 12.10 3.40 -23.77
N GLU A 3 12.25 2.85 -22.58
CA GLU A 3 13.39 1.99 -22.21
C GLU A 3 12.90 0.73 -21.47
N THR A 4 13.71 -0.29 -21.44
CA THR A 4 13.39 -1.53 -20.73
C THR A 4 13.61 -1.37 -19.24
N ILE A 5 12.51 -1.33 -18.47
CA ILE A 5 12.54 -1.22 -17.01
C ILE A 5 12.22 -2.58 -16.39
N ARG A 6 13.07 -3.01 -15.45
CA ARG A 6 12.91 -4.27 -14.72
C ARG A 6 12.64 -3.98 -13.25
N PHE A 7 11.69 -4.69 -12.65
CA PHE A 7 11.37 -4.65 -11.23
C PHE A 7 10.74 -5.97 -10.77
N GLU A 8 10.66 -6.20 -9.50
CA GLU A 8 9.88 -7.31 -8.94
C GLU A 8 8.50 -6.78 -8.50
N LEU A 9 7.43 -7.33 -9.06
CA LEU A 9 6.05 -6.93 -8.74
C LEU A 9 5.32 -8.10 -8.09
N ASN A 10 4.95 -7.93 -6.81
CA ASN A 10 4.23 -8.94 -6.04
C ASN A 10 4.92 -10.32 -6.11
N GLY A 11 6.25 -10.33 -5.94
CA GLY A 11 7.07 -11.53 -5.98
C GLY A 11 7.41 -12.08 -7.37
N LYS A 12 6.98 -11.40 -8.44
CA LYS A 12 7.27 -11.81 -9.83
C LYS A 12 8.22 -10.83 -10.52
N LYS A 13 9.28 -11.34 -11.11
CA LYS A 13 10.16 -10.54 -11.97
C LYS A 13 9.38 -10.06 -13.19
N THR A 14 9.38 -8.77 -13.41
CA THR A 14 8.65 -8.09 -14.47
C THR A 14 9.60 -7.22 -15.27
N GLU A 15 9.48 -7.29 -16.60
CA GLU A 15 10.24 -6.48 -17.55
C GLU A 15 9.28 -5.88 -18.56
N MET A 16 9.36 -4.57 -18.76
CA MET A 16 8.46 -3.84 -19.65
C MET A 16 9.20 -2.71 -20.38
N LEU A 17 8.80 -2.46 -21.61
CA LEU A 17 9.24 -1.28 -22.36
C LEU A 17 8.31 -0.11 -21.98
N LEU A 18 8.84 0.91 -21.31
CA LEU A 18 8.09 2.01 -20.69
C LEU A 18 8.82 3.34 -20.90
N ASP A 19 8.05 4.43 -20.91
CA ASP A 19 8.61 5.76 -20.68
C ASP A 19 9.02 5.88 -19.21
N PRO A 20 10.33 6.11 -18.90
CA PRO A 20 10.84 6.17 -17.55
C PRO A 20 10.19 7.24 -16.66
N ASN A 21 9.62 8.27 -17.27
CA ASN A 21 8.95 9.37 -16.56
C ASN A 21 7.48 9.08 -16.24
N GLN A 22 6.90 8.01 -16.78
CA GLN A 22 5.54 7.62 -16.40
C GLN A 22 5.46 7.32 -14.91
N THR A 23 4.33 7.73 -14.28
CA THR A 23 4.15 7.43 -12.85
C THR A 23 3.97 5.92 -12.63
N LEU A 24 4.53 5.41 -11.54
CA LEU A 24 4.35 4.02 -11.16
C LEU A 24 2.86 3.64 -11.05
N LEU A 25 2.02 4.55 -10.53
CA LEU A 25 0.57 4.35 -10.45
C LEU A 25 -0.04 4.05 -11.82
N TRP A 26 0.35 4.83 -12.84
CA TRP A 26 -0.16 4.61 -14.20
C TRP A 26 0.26 3.24 -14.74
N VAL A 27 1.53 2.88 -14.56
CA VAL A 27 2.06 1.58 -15.00
C VAL A 27 1.32 0.43 -14.31
N LEU A 28 1.16 0.48 -12.99
CA LEU A 28 0.44 -0.55 -12.24
C LEU A 28 -1.00 -0.74 -12.73
N ARG A 29 -1.72 0.36 -12.95
CA ARG A 29 -3.14 0.29 -13.33
C ARG A 29 -3.37 -0.05 -14.81
N TYR A 30 -2.62 0.56 -15.72
CA TYR A 30 -2.88 0.46 -17.16
C TYR A 30 -2.01 -0.57 -17.88
N LYS A 31 -0.77 -0.76 -17.46
CA LYS A 31 0.11 -1.76 -18.09
C LYS A 31 0.03 -3.13 -17.39
N CYS A 32 -0.05 -3.12 -16.04
CA CYS A 32 -0.11 -4.36 -15.26
C CYS A 32 -1.55 -4.81 -14.93
N GLY A 33 -2.57 -3.98 -15.17
CA GLY A 33 -3.97 -4.31 -14.88
C GLY A 33 -4.31 -4.37 -13.38
N LEU A 34 -3.41 -3.89 -12.50
CA LEU A 34 -3.59 -3.90 -11.04
C LEU A 34 -4.39 -2.66 -10.61
N THR A 35 -5.69 -2.79 -10.48
CA THR A 35 -6.60 -1.68 -10.20
C THR A 35 -6.84 -1.41 -8.72
N GLY A 36 -6.30 -2.23 -7.82
CA GLY A 36 -6.43 -2.07 -6.37
C GLY A 36 -5.79 -0.79 -5.85
N THR A 37 -4.63 -0.40 -6.38
CA THR A 37 -4.00 0.90 -6.11
C THR A 37 -4.80 2.01 -6.79
N LYS A 38 -5.22 3.03 -6.02
CA LYS A 38 -6.20 4.03 -6.49
C LYS A 38 -5.57 5.39 -6.82
N TYR A 39 -6.10 6.04 -7.87
CA TYR A 39 -5.83 7.44 -8.15
C TYR A 39 -6.78 8.31 -7.32
N GLY A 40 -6.24 9.23 -6.52
CA GLY A 40 -7.01 10.23 -5.78
C GLY A 40 -6.56 11.64 -6.16
N CYS A 41 -5.64 12.25 -5.38
CA CYS A 41 -5.20 13.63 -5.60
C CYS A 41 -4.21 13.79 -6.78
N GLY A 42 -3.44 12.75 -7.12
CA GLY A 42 -2.37 12.82 -8.12
C GLY A 42 -1.13 13.63 -7.70
N MET A 43 -1.07 14.08 -6.46
CA MET A 43 -0.05 15.02 -5.94
C MET A 43 0.65 14.50 -4.67
N GLY A 44 0.51 13.21 -4.35
CA GLY A 44 1.17 12.61 -3.19
C GLY A 44 0.52 12.85 -1.82
N PHE A 45 -0.60 13.60 -1.73
CA PHE A 45 -1.19 13.97 -0.44
C PHE A 45 -2.14 12.94 0.15
N CYS A 46 -3.08 12.41 -0.64
CA CYS A 46 -4.20 11.65 -0.08
C CYS A 46 -3.86 10.21 0.35
N GLY A 47 -2.79 9.65 -0.15
CA GLY A 47 -2.35 8.29 0.19
C GLY A 47 -3.12 7.15 -0.47
N ALA A 48 -4.14 7.40 -1.30
CA ALA A 48 -4.91 6.36 -1.98
C ALA A 48 -4.06 5.49 -2.92
N CYS A 49 -2.95 6.03 -3.42
CA CYS A 49 -2.01 5.39 -4.33
C CYS A 49 -0.83 4.70 -3.64
N THR A 50 -0.86 4.50 -2.32
CA THR A 50 0.26 3.93 -1.58
C THR A 50 0.54 2.50 -2.02
N VAL A 51 1.82 2.23 -2.29
CA VAL A 51 2.40 0.89 -2.51
C VAL A 51 3.63 0.74 -1.63
N LEU A 52 4.10 -0.48 -1.40
CA LEU A 52 5.42 -0.69 -0.79
C LEU A 52 6.48 -0.75 -1.88
N LEU A 53 7.53 0.02 -1.72
CA LEU A 53 8.76 -0.04 -2.50
C LEU A 53 9.91 -0.40 -1.54
N GLU A 54 10.51 -1.57 -1.70
CA GLU A 54 11.51 -2.09 -0.74
C GLU A 54 11.00 -2.06 0.72
N GLN A 55 9.74 -2.44 0.93
CA GLN A 55 9.01 -2.42 2.21
C GLN A 55 8.65 -1.03 2.76
N GLU A 56 9.01 0.04 2.05
CA GLU A 56 8.68 1.41 2.42
C GLU A 56 7.39 1.89 1.74
N PRO A 57 6.43 2.46 2.47
CA PRO A 57 5.25 3.04 1.86
C PRO A 57 5.61 4.28 1.03
N VAL A 58 5.26 4.25 -0.25
CA VAL A 58 5.50 5.37 -1.18
C VAL A 58 4.23 5.76 -1.94
N ARG A 59 4.17 7.00 -2.41
CA ARG A 59 3.06 7.54 -3.21
C ARG A 59 3.33 7.29 -4.69
N SER A 60 2.73 6.24 -5.25
CA SER A 60 2.98 5.84 -6.64
C SER A 60 2.51 6.86 -7.69
N CYS A 61 1.63 7.81 -7.34
CA CYS A 61 1.16 8.85 -8.26
C CYS A 61 2.19 9.94 -8.56
N THR A 62 3.24 10.05 -7.76
CA THR A 62 4.32 11.04 -7.92
C THR A 62 5.68 10.39 -8.16
N LEU A 63 5.75 9.06 -8.11
CA LEU A 63 6.98 8.31 -8.31
C LEU A 63 7.12 7.92 -9.79
N PRO A 64 8.18 8.37 -10.50
CA PRO A 64 8.52 7.87 -11.83
C PRO A 64 8.80 6.37 -11.78
N VAL A 65 8.40 5.62 -12.81
CA VAL A 65 8.63 4.17 -12.84
C VAL A 65 10.12 3.83 -12.89
N SER A 66 10.96 4.71 -13.42
CA SER A 66 12.42 4.58 -13.38
C SER A 66 12.98 4.43 -11.97
N ASP A 67 12.37 5.11 -10.97
CA ASP A 67 12.80 5.05 -9.58
C ASP A 67 12.48 3.71 -8.91
N ALA A 68 11.60 2.92 -9.53
CA ALA A 68 11.28 1.55 -9.11
C ALA A 68 12.15 0.49 -9.81
N ALA A 69 13.05 0.89 -10.71
CA ALA A 69 13.93 -0.03 -11.42
C ALA A 69 14.79 -0.87 -10.45
N ASN A 70 14.80 -2.19 -10.69
CA ASN A 70 15.52 -3.19 -9.89
C ASN A 70 15.07 -3.30 -8.42
N LYS A 71 13.89 -2.75 -8.07
CA LYS A 71 13.33 -2.79 -6.73
C LYS A 71 12.11 -3.70 -6.64
N LYS A 72 11.73 -4.03 -5.41
CA LYS A 72 10.56 -4.84 -5.09
C LYS A 72 9.36 -3.95 -4.81
N ILE A 73 8.28 -4.20 -5.53
CA ILE A 73 7.02 -3.48 -5.40
C ILE A 73 5.96 -4.46 -4.87
N VAL A 74 5.26 -4.05 -3.81
CA VAL A 74 4.09 -4.78 -3.31
C VAL A 74 2.87 -3.86 -3.37
N THR A 75 1.85 -4.33 -4.08
CA THR A 75 0.53 -3.68 -4.13
C THR A 75 -0.46 -4.43 -3.23
N ILE A 76 -1.67 -3.88 -3.08
CA ILE A 76 -2.73 -4.54 -2.28
C ILE A 76 -3.02 -5.97 -2.78
N GLU A 77 -2.92 -6.20 -4.08
CA GLU A 77 -3.13 -7.53 -4.68
C GLU A 77 -2.04 -8.54 -4.30
N GLY A 78 -0.87 -8.07 -3.90
CA GLY A 78 0.26 -8.92 -3.52
C GLY A 78 0.38 -9.22 -2.03
N LEU A 79 -0.50 -8.67 -1.19
CA LEU A 79 -0.43 -8.91 0.27
C LEU A 79 -0.97 -10.28 0.67
N ALA A 80 -2.04 -10.74 0.07
CA ALA A 80 -2.58 -12.07 0.31
C ALA A 80 -1.67 -13.13 -0.30
N SER A 81 -1.40 -14.20 0.43
CA SER A 81 -0.54 -15.30 -0.01
C SER A 81 -1.22 -16.64 0.21
N ASN A 82 -1.19 -17.52 -0.80
CA ASN A 82 -1.76 -18.87 -0.74
C ASN A 82 -3.22 -18.91 -0.22
N GLY A 83 -4.04 -17.95 -0.64
CA GLY A 83 -5.44 -17.83 -0.21
C GLY A 83 -5.63 -17.25 1.21
N ASN A 84 -4.54 -16.92 1.91
CA ASN A 84 -4.60 -16.31 3.24
C ASN A 84 -4.43 -14.80 3.14
N LEU A 85 -5.35 -14.06 3.75
CA LEU A 85 -5.25 -12.61 3.89
C LEU A 85 -4.12 -12.24 4.85
N HIS A 86 -3.47 -11.13 4.57
CA HIS A 86 -2.51 -10.53 5.50
C HIS A 86 -3.24 -10.09 6.81
N PRO A 87 -2.61 -10.18 8.01
CA PRO A 87 -3.23 -9.78 9.28
C PRO A 87 -3.90 -8.40 9.24
N VAL A 88 -3.29 -7.43 8.59
CA VAL A 88 -3.89 -6.08 8.43
C VAL A 88 -5.19 -6.14 7.61
N GLN A 89 -5.24 -6.94 6.53
CA GLN A 89 -6.47 -7.11 5.75
C GLN A 89 -7.59 -7.75 6.59
N LYS A 90 -7.29 -8.79 7.36
CA LYS A 90 -8.24 -9.44 8.27
C LYS A 90 -8.77 -8.47 9.30
N ALA A 91 -7.88 -7.73 9.98
CA ALA A 91 -8.26 -6.76 11.00
C ALA A 91 -9.14 -5.63 10.45
N PHE A 92 -8.88 -5.17 9.21
CA PHE A 92 -9.75 -4.18 8.54
C PHE A 92 -11.16 -4.73 8.30
N MET A 93 -11.30 -6.03 7.98
CA MET A 93 -12.62 -6.67 7.85
C MET A 93 -13.30 -6.83 9.21
N GLU A 94 -12.59 -7.30 10.24
CA GLU A 94 -13.12 -7.53 11.58
C GLU A 94 -13.64 -6.26 12.26
N HIS A 95 -12.97 -5.14 12.01
CA HIS A 95 -13.34 -3.84 12.60
C HIS A 95 -14.21 -2.97 11.69
N ASP A 96 -14.70 -3.48 10.56
CA ASP A 96 -15.40 -2.68 9.56
C ASP A 96 -14.65 -1.35 9.25
N ALA A 97 -13.33 -1.43 9.10
CA ALA A 97 -12.43 -0.28 9.00
C ALA A 97 -12.50 0.41 7.62
N LEU A 98 -13.68 0.43 7.03
CA LEU A 98 -13.96 1.05 5.74
C LEU A 98 -15.45 1.49 5.66
N GLN A 99 -15.74 2.35 4.71
CA GLN A 99 -17.11 2.62 4.26
C GLN A 99 -17.18 2.45 2.74
N CYS A 100 -16.86 3.46 1.93
CA CYS A 100 -16.87 3.30 0.47
C CYS A 100 -15.74 2.39 -0.07
N GLY A 101 -14.68 2.18 0.70
CA GLY A 101 -13.56 1.30 0.35
C GLY A 101 -12.50 1.94 -0.56
N TYR A 102 -12.70 3.16 -1.06
CA TYR A 102 -11.77 3.77 -2.03
C TYR A 102 -10.37 4.03 -1.47
N CYS A 103 -10.27 4.54 -0.24
CA CYS A 103 -8.99 4.78 0.42
C CYS A 103 -8.38 3.51 1.05
N THR A 104 -9.16 2.44 1.17
CA THR A 104 -8.80 1.26 1.95
C THR A 104 -7.53 0.55 1.47
N PRO A 105 -7.28 0.34 0.17
CA PRO A 105 -6.02 -0.27 -0.27
C PRO A 105 -4.79 0.53 0.17
N GLY A 106 -4.81 1.84 0.01
CA GLY A 106 -3.72 2.72 0.45
C GLY A 106 -3.54 2.73 1.97
N MET A 107 -4.64 2.70 2.73
CA MET A 107 -4.63 2.59 4.19
C MET A 107 -3.97 1.29 4.65
N ILE A 108 -4.37 0.15 4.07
CA ILE A 108 -3.82 -1.17 4.40
C ILE A 108 -2.32 -1.22 4.10
N ILE A 109 -1.90 -0.80 2.91
CA ILE A 109 -0.49 -0.82 2.53
C ILE A 109 0.35 0.08 3.44
N ASN A 110 -0.14 1.28 3.77
CA ASN A 110 0.58 2.17 4.69
C ASN A 110 0.67 1.57 6.11
N ALA A 111 -0.41 0.94 6.58
CA ALA A 111 -0.42 0.24 7.87
C ALA A 111 0.58 -0.92 7.90
N VAL A 112 0.69 -1.70 6.82
CA VAL A 112 1.71 -2.74 6.71
C VAL A 112 3.11 -2.16 6.83
N GLY A 113 3.42 -1.09 6.10
CA GLY A 113 4.72 -0.42 6.19
C GLY A 113 5.01 0.13 7.58
N LEU A 114 4.01 0.68 8.26
CA LEU A 114 4.11 1.14 9.65
C LEU A 114 4.47 -0.01 10.60
N LEU A 115 3.74 -1.15 10.51
CA LEU A 115 3.95 -2.30 11.38
C LEU A 115 5.27 -3.03 11.10
N LEU A 116 5.79 -2.99 9.88
CA LEU A 116 7.12 -3.51 9.54
C LEU A 116 8.23 -2.72 10.25
N LYS A 117 8.06 -1.40 10.39
CA LYS A 117 9.03 -0.53 11.07
C LYS A 117 8.87 -0.53 12.58
N ASN A 118 7.64 -0.51 13.05
CA ASN A 118 7.28 -0.50 14.46
C ASN A 118 6.20 -1.56 14.72
N PRO A 119 6.61 -2.78 15.12
CA PRO A 119 5.67 -3.89 15.36
C PRO A 119 4.72 -3.66 16.55
N GLU A 120 5.05 -2.71 17.42
CA GLU A 120 4.31 -2.40 18.64
C GLU A 120 3.98 -0.90 18.73
N PRO A 121 3.23 -0.36 17.76
CA PRO A 121 2.96 1.06 17.75
C PRO A 121 1.98 1.44 18.87
N SER A 122 2.27 2.52 19.57
CA SER A 122 1.25 3.18 20.40
C SER A 122 0.14 3.74 19.52
N GLN A 123 -1.01 4.05 20.12
CA GLN A 123 -2.10 4.71 19.38
C GLN A 123 -1.64 6.02 18.72
N GLN A 124 -0.78 6.78 19.38
CA GLN A 124 -0.22 8.02 18.83
C GLN A 124 0.71 7.77 17.64
N ASP A 125 1.51 6.69 17.67
CA ASP A 125 2.35 6.28 16.53
C ASP A 125 1.49 5.92 15.33
N ILE A 126 0.37 5.23 15.55
CA ILE A 126 -0.58 4.89 14.48
C ILE A 126 -1.21 6.15 13.90
N ILE A 127 -1.71 7.06 14.74
CA ILE A 127 -2.31 8.33 14.29
C ILE A 127 -1.30 9.08 13.42
N LYS A 128 -0.08 9.27 13.92
CA LYS A 128 0.99 9.98 13.21
C LYS A 128 1.40 9.26 11.92
N GLY A 129 1.56 7.94 11.98
CA GLY A 129 1.95 7.15 10.81
C GLY A 129 0.90 7.12 9.70
N MET A 130 -0.37 7.35 10.04
CA MET A 130 -1.50 7.34 9.11
C MET A 130 -1.96 8.74 8.66
N GLU A 131 -1.36 9.82 9.15
CA GLU A 131 -1.74 11.21 8.81
C GLU A 131 -1.74 11.50 7.31
N GLY A 132 -0.84 10.88 6.56
CA GLY A 132 -0.74 11.02 5.11
C GLY A 132 -1.81 10.25 4.31
N ASN A 133 -2.77 9.58 4.97
CA ASN A 133 -3.83 8.82 4.32
C ASN A 133 -5.20 9.38 4.67
N LEU A 134 -5.88 9.94 3.68
CA LEU A 134 -7.18 10.59 3.88
C LEU A 134 -8.34 9.62 3.66
N CYS A 135 -9.32 9.68 4.56
CA CYS A 135 -10.62 9.02 4.40
C CYS A 135 -11.74 10.05 4.48
N ARG A 136 -12.47 10.25 3.37
CA ARG A 136 -13.59 11.21 3.34
C ARG A 136 -14.82 10.71 4.12
N CYS A 137 -14.97 9.41 4.27
CA CYS A 137 -16.07 8.79 5.02
C CYS A 137 -15.88 8.83 6.55
N GLY A 138 -14.66 9.09 7.04
CA GLY A 138 -14.39 9.21 8.48
C GLY A 138 -14.18 7.87 9.19
N ALA A 139 -13.64 6.85 8.53
CA ALA A 139 -13.40 5.53 9.13
C ALA A 139 -12.18 5.48 10.08
N HIS A 140 -11.52 6.59 10.37
CA HIS A 140 -10.22 6.64 11.07
C HIS A 140 -10.19 5.93 12.42
N VAL A 141 -11.22 6.06 13.25
CA VAL A 141 -11.27 5.39 14.57
C VAL A 141 -11.21 3.88 14.43
N ARG A 142 -11.95 3.32 13.45
CA ARG A 142 -11.96 1.87 13.17
C ARG A 142 -10.65 1.41 12.53
N ILE A 143 -10.04 2.23 11.68
CA ILE A 143 -8.74 1.98 11.08
C ILE A 143 -7.66 1.88 12.16
N ILE A 144 -7.63 2.78 13.12
CA ILE A 144 -6.68 2.75 14.24
C ILE A 144 -6.82 1.43 15.04
N LYS A 145 -8.05 1.05 15.38
CA LYS A 145 -8.31 -0.22 16.07
C LYS A 145 -7.86 -1.44 15.27
N ALA A 146 -8.14 -1.45 13.97
CA ALA A 146 -7.71 -2.52 13.07
C ALA A 146 -6.18 -2.66 13.04
N ILE A 147 -5.45 -1.55 12.99
CA ILE A 147 -3.98 -1.58 12.99
C ILE A 147 -3.44 -2.10 14.33
N GLN A 148 -4.05 -1.72 15.46
CA GLN A 148 -3.69 -2.27 16.79
C GLN A 148 -3.88 -3.78 16.82
N THR A 149 -5.05 -4.29 16.41
CA THR A 149 -5.34 -5.73 16.34
C THR A 149 -4.36 -6.47 15.43
N ALA A 150 -4.07 -5.92 14.24
CA ALA A 150 -3.11 -6.52 13.32
C ALA A 150 -1.70 -6.61 13.90
N GLY A 151 -1.26 -5.57 14.61
CA GLY A 151 0.03 -5.56 15.30
C GLY A 151 0.13 -6.67 16.35
N GLU A 152 -0.92 -6.87 17.14
CA GLU A 152 -0.99 -7.94 18.14
C GLU A 152 -0.96 -9.34 17.48
N GLU A 153 -1.72 -9.56 16.40
CA GLU A 153 -1.71 -10.82 15.65
C GLU A 153 -0.34 -11.13 15.06
N MET A 154 0.33 -10.13 14.49
CA MET A 154 1.65 -10.28 13.89
C MET A 154 2.74 -10.65 14.92
N LYS A 155 2.57 -10.29 16.19
CA LYS A 155 3.45 -10.71 17.29
C LYS A 155 3.23 -12.16 17.68
N GLY A 156 1.97 -12.58 17.80
CA GLY A 156 1.60 -13.92 18.24
C GLY A 156 1.90 -15.02 17.23
N GLY A 157 2.18 -14.68 15.98
CA GLY A 157 2.49 -15.61 14.89
C GLY A 157 3.99 -15.92 14.70
N LYS A 158 4.85 -15.60 15.67
CA LYS A 158 6.29 -15.94 15.67
C LYS A 158 6.56 -17.21 16.43
#